data_3739e2758d42f346543214f04325e6f3
#
_entry.id   3739e2758d42f346543214f04325e6f3
#
_cell.length_a   1.000
_cell.length_b   1.000
_cell.length_c   1.000
_cell.angle_alpha   90.00
_cell.angle_beta   90.00
_cell.angle_gamma   90.00
#
_symmetry.space_group_name_H-M   'P 1'
#
loop_
_entity.id
_entity.type
_entity.pdbx_description
1 polymer ?
#
loop_
_entity_poly.entity_id
_entity_poly.type
_entity_poly.pdbx_seq_one_letter_code
_entity_poly.pdbx_strand_id
1 'polypeptide(L)'
;MEKVVKRFSIRKKLIIIFGTLVAVASLVQGLLSIKTARKAVIEKVQIHLTDKATDTASIIDEKVTALFRFIEGIARMPDLYDSARSYEEKVKFLKQEAKLNNKILELDITDAKGRFYYDGGSIQVGDREWFQTALSGTNFVSEPYIEKANGTLVVTLAVPVYNAAHTIVGVLSADVKGILLSQDIAGIIVGKTGLCYVLGLTGTTIADRDTTLVETQFNASELAKTDSSLITLGEFEKIALKAEKPSIGYYTYKGVAKIAAYAKSQLTGWTVVVNAPVNEFMGTVRTLSFLMIVISVGIFVLILALCILLPVKWYNRFKLQSAHLKTLLKAKAI
;
A
#
# COMPACT_ATOMS: atom_id res chain seq x y z
N MET A 1 53.12 48.07 -23.66
CA MET A 1 52.97 46.98 -22.70
C MET A 1 52.53 45.71 -23.46
N GLU A 2 53.45 44.87 -23.91
CA GLU A 2 53.11 43.63 -24.57
C GLU A 2 52.55 42.63 -23.51
N LYS A 3 51.29 42.16 -23.75
CA LYS A 3 50.72 41.07 -22.96
C LYS A 3 51.44 39.77 -23.29
N VAL A 4 52.33 39.36 -22.39
CA VAL A 4 52.97 38.03 -22.45
C VAL A 4 51.84 36.97 -22.26
N VAL A 5 51.35 36.44 -23.40
CA VAL A 5 50.43 35.30 -23.42
C VAL A 5 51.18 34.07 -22.93
N LYS A 6 51.01 33.67 -21.63
CA LYS A 6 51.53 32.43 -21.09
C LYS A 6 51.01 31.24 -21.92
N ARG A 7 51.79 30.72 -22.85
CA ARG A 7 51.45 29.53 -23.64
C ARG A 7 51.49 28.30 -22.70
N PHE A 8 50.30 27.71 -22.47
CA PHE A 8 50.21 26.44 -21.71
C PHE A 8 51.04 25.35 -22.47
N SER A 9 51.87 24.61 -21.72
CA SER A 9 52.59 23.45 -22.25
C SER A 9 51.57 22.43 -22.82
N ILE A 10 51.91 21.75 -23.92
CA ILE A 10 51.10 20.69 -24.55
C ILE A 10 50.63 19.65 -23.51
N ARG A 11 51.47 19.31 -22.55
CA ARG A 11 51.19 18.43 -21.45
C ARG A 11 50.03 18.93 -20.57
N LYS A 12 50.01 20.23 -20.22
CA LYS A 12 48.94 20.84 -19.44
C LYS A 12 47.59 20.84 -20.22
N LYS A 13 47.66 21.13 -21.51
CA LYS A 13 46.50 21.08 -22.41
C LYS A 13 45.86 19.69 -22.49
N LEU A 14 46.67 18.64 -22.65
CA LEU A 14 46.23 17.25 -22.69
C LEU A 14 45.61 16.83 -21.36
N ILE A 15 46.21 17.14 -20.21
CA ILE A 15 45.66 16.82 -18.88
C ILE A 15 44.31 17.48 -18.69
N ILE A 16 44.17 18.77 -19.08
CA ILE A 16 42.92 19.49 -18.94
C ILE A 16 41.82 18.87 -19.84
N ILE A 17 42.17 18.61 -21.13
CA ILE A 17 41.18 18.07 -22.09
C ILE A 17 40.70 16.67 -21.65
N PHE A 18 41.62 15.73 -21.39
CA PHE A 18 41.28 14.37 -20.95
C PHE A 18 40.62 14.35 -19.59
N GLY A 19 41.12 15.15 -18.63
CA GLY A 19 40.53 15.25 -17.30
C GLY A 19 39.09 15.79 -17.34
N THR A 20 38.85 16.83 -18.15
CA THR A 20 37.47 17.38 -18.33
C THR A 20 36.56 16.38 -19.01
N LEU A 21 37.02 15.68 -20.06
CA LEU A 21 36.22 14.69 -20.77
C LEU A 21 35.81 13.53 -19.87
N VAL A 22 36.76 13.01 -19.05
CA VAL A 22 36.47 11.93 -18.10
C VAL A 22 35.52 12.41 -16.99
N ALA A 23 35.72 13.64 -16.48
CA ALA A 23 34.86 14.22 -15.46
C ALA A 23 33.43 14.35 -15.96
N VAL A 24 33.25 14.86 -17.17
CA VAL A 24 31.92 15.00 -17.82
C VAL A 24 31.29 13.63 -18.04
N ALA A 25 32.05 12.67 -18.59
CA ALA A 25 31.55 11.31 -18.82
C ALA A 25 31.10 10.63 -17.51
N SER A 26 31.92 10.72 -16.45
CA SER A 26 31.59 10.16 -15.13
C SER A 26 30.37 10.82 -14.50
N LEU A 27 30.22 12.13 -14.65
CA LEU A 27 29.06 12.86 -14.13
C LEU A 27 27.77 12.45 -14.86
N VAL A 28 27.80 12.37 -16.19
CA VAL A 28 26.65 11.92 -17.00
C VAL A 28 26.28 10.49 -16.65
N GLN A 29 27.23 9.59 -16.58
CA GLN A 29 27.01 8.19 -16.20
C GLN A 29 26.45 8.06 -14.78
N GLY A 30 26.96 8.82 -13.82
CA GLY A 30 26.46 8.84 -12.45
C GLY A 30 25.00 9.30 -12.39
N LEU A 31 24.64 10.40 -13.06
CA LEU A 31 23.26 10.91 -13.10
C LEU A 31 22.28 9.91 -13.76
N LEU A 32 22.68 9.31 -14.88
CA LEU A 32 21.87 8.29 -15.56
C LEU A 32 21.66 7.06 -14.67
N SER A 33 22.71 6.58 -14.01
CA SER A 33 22.63 5.41 -13.11
C SER A 33 21.72 5.67 -11.91
N ILE A 34 21.80 6.85 -11.28
CA ILE A 34 20.92 7.24 -10.18
C ILE A 34 19.46 7.28 -10.64
N LYS A 35 19.18 7.91 -11.80
CA LYS A 35 17.83 7.98 -12.37
C LYS A 35 17.26 6.59 -12.65
N THR A 36 18.07 5.71 -13.26
CA THR A 36 17.65 4.34 -13.61
C THR A 36 17.42 3.50 -12.35
N ALA A 37 18.34 3.56 -11.36
CA ALA A 37 18.18 2.85 -10.10
C ALA A 37 16.92 3.29 -9.34
N ARG A 38 16.67 4.61 -9.28
CA ARG A 38 15.45 5.15 -8.65
C ARG A 38 14.19 4.66 -9.34
N LYS A 39 14.17 4.69 -10.68
CA LYS A 39 13.02 4.20 -11.46
C LYS A 39 12.77 2.72 -11.20
N ALA A 40 13.81 1.88 -11.25
CA ALA A 40 13.70 0.44 -11.03
C ALA A 40 13.21 0.09 -9.60
N VAL A 41 13.68 0.81 -8.57
CA VAL A 41 13.22 0.61 -7.19
C VAL A 41 11.74 1.00 -7.05
N ILE A 42 11.35 2.18 -7.58
CA ILE A 42 9.95 2.63 -7.52
C ILE A 42 9.04 1.64 -8.24
N GLU A 43 9.42 1.18 -9.43
CA GLU A 43 8.62 0.23 -10.22
C GLU A 43 8.40 -1.09 -9.46
N LYS A 44 9.44 -1.64 -8.82
CA LYS A 44 9.31 -2.83 -7.97
C LYS A 44 8.40 -2.59 -6.76
N VAL A 45 8.52 -1.44 -6.12
CA VAL A 45 7.65 -1.06 -4.99
C VAL A 45 6.20 -0.94 -5.44
N GLN A 46 5.96 -0.36 -6.61
CA GLN A 46 4.63 -0.22 -7.20
C GLN A 46 3.97 -1.58 -7.44
N ILE A 47 4.69 -2.51 -8.09
CA ILE A 47 4.20 -3.88 -8.32
C ILE A 47 3.88 -4.55 -6.98
N HIS A 48 4.81 -4.53 -6.04
CA HIS A 48 4.63 -5.16 -4.73
C HIS A 48 3.45 -4.58 -3.94
N LEU A 49 3.26 -3.26 -3.95
CA LEU A 49 2.11 -2.62 -3.29
C LEU A 49 0.79 -3.02 -3.96
N THR A 50 0.76 -3.07 -5.31
CA THR A 50 -0.44 -3.45 -6.06
C THR A 50 -0.83 -4.90 -5.80
N ASP A 51 0.14 -5.81 -5.85
CA ASP A 51 -0.08 -7.23 -5.51
C ASP A 51 -0.61 -7.35 -4.07
N LYS A 52 0.03 -6.65 -3.13
CA LYS A 52 -0.38 -6.68 -1.73
C LYS A 52 -1.79 -6.13 -1.50
N ALA A 53 -2.18 -5.05 -2.20
CA ALA A 53 -3.53 -4.50 -2.12
C ALA A 53 -4.56 -5.50 -2.68
N THR A 54 -4.25 -6.15 -3.80
CA THR A 54 -5.11 -7.16 -4.45
C THR A 54 -5.27 -8.39 -3.57
N ASP A 55 -4.17 -8.93 -3.04
CA ASP A 55 -4.18 -10.07 -2.13
C ASP A 55 -5.00 -9.76 -0.87
N THR A 56 -4.83 -8.55 -0.32
CA THR A 56 -5.57 -8.13 0.86
C THR A 56 -7.07 -8.00 0.58
N ALA A 57 -7.46 -7.49 -0.59
CA ALA A 57 -8.86 -7.44 -0.99
C ALA A 57 -9.47 -8.85 -1.06
N SER A 58 -8.74 -9.82 -1.62
CA SER A 58 -9.16 -11.23 -1.66
C SER A 58 -9.26 -11.84 -0.26
N ILE A 59 -8.33 -11.54 0.65
CA ILE A 59 -8.39 -11.99 2.05
C ILE A 59 -9.64 -11.45 2.75
N ILE A 60 -10.00 -10.18 2.51
CA ILE A 60 -11.25 -9.60 3.07
C ILE A 60 -12.47 -10.33 2.52
N ASP A 61 -12.52 -10.61 1.22
CA ASP A 61 -13.61 -11.35 0.60
C ASP A 61 -13.75 -12.75 1.20
N GLU A 62 -12.64 -13.45 1.41
CA GLU A 62 -12.61 -14.77 2.06
C GLU A 62 -13.11 -14.71 3.51
N LYS A 63 -12.72 -13.68 4.28
CA LYS A 63 -13.16 -13.49 5.66
C LYS A 63 -14.65 -13.23 5.76
N VAL A 64 -15.19 -12.34 4.93
CA VAL A 64 -16.62 -12.04 4.86
C VAL A 64 -17.39 -13.28 4.40
N THR A 65 -16.88 -13.99 3.39
CA THR A 65 -17.47 -15.25 2.90
C THR A 65 -17.52 -16.32 3.99
N ALA A 66 -16.47 -16.42 4.81
CA ALA A 66 -16.45 -17.38 5.92
C ALA A 66 -17.52 -17.08 6.98
N LEU A 67 -17.77 -15.79 7.27
CA LEU A 67 -18.87 -15.36 8.15
C LEU A 67 -20.22 -15.70 7.53
N PHE A 68 -20.42 -15.41 6.23
CA PHE A 68 -21.65 -15.79 5.54
C PHE A 68 -21.91 -17.30 5.60
N ARG A 69 -20.92 -18.12 5.30
CA ARG A 69 -21.07 -19.58 5.36
C ARG A 69 -21.46 -20.09 6.74
N PHE A 70 -20.93 -19.46 7.80
CA PHE A 70 -21.29 -19.81 9.17
C PHE A 70 -22.77 -19.49 9.44
N ILE A 71 -23.24 -18.26 9.15
CA ILE A 71 -24.63 -17.89 9.42
C ILE A 71 -25.61 -18.56 8.44
N GLU A 72 -25.23 -18.83 7.18
CA GLU A 72 -26.03 -19.63 6.26
C GLU A 72 -26.20 -21.08 6.74
N GLY A 73 -25.17 -21.65 7.37
CA GLY A 73 -25.27 -22.97 8.02
C GLY A 73 -26.35 -22.98 9.09
N ILE A 74 -26.41 -21.95 9.93
CA ILE A 74 -27.45 -21.78 10.95
C ILE A 74 -28.83 -21.51 10.30
N ALA A 75 -28.90 -20.64 9.28
CA ALA A 75 -30.12 -20.28 8.60
C ALA A 75 -30.85 -21.48 7.95
N ARG A 76 -30.12 -22.57 7.66
CA ARG A 76 -30.66 -23.82 7.10
C ARG A 76 -31.18 -24.81 8.17
N MET A 77 -30.99 -24.51 9.45
CA MET A 77 -31.43 -25.42 10.52
C MET A 77 -32.96 -25.40 10.66
N PRO A 78 -33.59 -26.57 10.82
CA PRO A 78 -35.04 -26.67 11.00
C PRO A 78 -35.59 -25.78 12.12
N ASP A 79 -34.79 -25.58 13.14
CA ASP A 79 -35.08 -24.72 14.29
C ASP A 79 -35.48 -23.28 13.88
N LEU A 80 -34.99 -22.76 12.73
CA LEU A 80 -35.27 -21.40 12.29
C LEU A 80 -36.46 -21.30 11.36
N TYR A 81 -36.67 -22.27 10.47
CA TYR A 81 -37.76 -22.19 9.49
C TYR A 81 -39.04 -22.96 9.91
N ASP A 82 -38.96 -23.79 10.96
CA ASP A 82 -40.12 -24.50 11.47
C ASP A 82 -41.17 -23.48 12.03
N SER A 83 -42.36 -23.50 11.44
CA SER A 83 -43.47 -22.64 11.86
C SER A 83 -44.09 -23.08 13.19
N ALA A 84 -43.83 -24.33 13.64
CA ALA A 84 -44.29 -24.80 14.95
C ALA A 84 -43.50 -24.23 16.12
N ARG A 85 -42.28 -23.74 15.87
CA ARG A 85 -41.47 -23.08 16.90
C ARG A 85 -41.80 -21.60 17.03
N SER A 86 -41.98 -21.16 18.27
CA SER A 86 -42.15 -19.73 18.57
C SER A 86 -40.88 -18.94 18.29
N TYR A 87 -41.00 -17.65 18.01
CA TYR A 87 -39.84 -16.78 17.82
C TYR A 87 -38.98 -16.65 19.08
N GLU A 88 -39.59 -16.77 20.26
CA GLU A 88 -38.87 -16.80 21.54
C GLU A 88 -37.91 -18.01 21.64
N GLU A 89 -38.39 -19.20 21.21
CA GLU A 89 -37.55 -20.39 21.13
C GLU A 89 -36.42 -20.25 20.11
N LYS A 90 -36.69 -19.62 18.95
CA LYS A 90 -35.70 -19.32 17.92
C LYS A 90 -34.63 -18.38 18.44
N VAL A 91 -34.99 -17.31 19.13
CA VAL A 91 -34.03 -16.38 19.76
C VAL A 91 -33.16 -17.09 20.79
N LYS A 92 -33.77 -17.94 21.63
CA LYS A 92 -33.00 -18.72 22.62
C LYS A 92 -32.01 -19.68 21.98
N PHE A 93 -32.39 -20.33 20.88
CA PHE A 93 -31.52 -21.17 20.09
C PHE A 93 -30.37 -20.35 19.49
N LEU A 94 -30.64 -19.22 18.84
CA LEU A 94 -29.62 -18.34 18.24
C LEU A 94 -28.60 -17.82 19.25
N LYS A 95 -29.02 -17.54 20.50
CA LYS A 95 -28.10 -17.17 21.57
C LYS A 95 -27.09 -18.28 21.92
N GLN A 96 -27.47 -19.53 21.76
CA GLN A 96 -26.55 -20.67 21.96
C GLN A 96 -25.59 -20.80 20.80
N GLU A 97 -26.09 -20.69 19.56
CA GLU A 97 -25.28 -20.76 18.35
C GLU A 97 -24.25 -19.63 18.23
N ALA A 98 -24.62 -18.40 18.63
CA ALA A 98 -23.72 -17.25 18.63
C ALA A 98 -22.45 -17.51 19.46
N LYS A 99 -22.57 -18.24 20.58
CA LYS A 99 -21.42 -18.57 21.47
C LYS A 99 -20.39 -19.52 20.83
N LEU A 100 -20.76 -20.23 19.75
CA LEU A 100 -19.87 -21.16 19.05
C LEU A 100 -18.83 -20.43 18.20
N ASN A 101 -19.07 -19.14 17.90
CA ASN A 101 -18.13 -18.35 17.14
C ASN A 101 -17.82 -17.02 17.86
N ASN A 102 -16.60 -16.88 18.36
CA ASN A 102 -16.17 -15.73 19.15
C ASN A 102 -16.12 -14.40 18.40
N LYS A 103 -16.31 -14.41 17.08
CA LYS A 103 -16.43 -13.22 16.22
C LYS A 103 -17.85 -12.66 16.20
N ILE A 104 -18.86 -13.50 16.45
CA ILE A 104 -20.25 -13.13 16.49
C ILE A 104 -20.59 -12.53 17.85
N LEU A 105 -21.19 -11.36 17.86
CA LEU A 105 -21.72 -10.72 19.07
C LEU A 105 -23.12 -11.21 19.35
N GLU A 106 -23.96 -11.19 18.32
CA GLU A 106 -25.37 -11.52 18.41
C GLU A 106 -25.87 -12.15 17.11
N LEU A 107 -26.88 -13.03 17.22
CA LEU A 107 -27.63 -13.62 16.10
C LEU A 107 -29.09 -13.39 16.36
N ASP A 108 -29.80 -12.84 15.37
CA ASP A 108 -31.20 -12.47 15.48
C ASP A 108 -32.01 -12.91 14.27
N ILE A 109 -33.30 -13.12 14.48
CA ILE A 109 -34.25 -13.54 13.43
C ILE A 109 -35.30 -12.47 13.19
N THR A 110 -35.51 -12.19 11.91
CA THR A 110 -36.61 -11.31 11.42
C THR A 110 -37.56 -12.12 10.59
N ASP A 111 -38.87 -12.00 10.82
CA ASP A 111 -39.88 -12.66 10.01
C ASP A 111 -40.02 -11.99 8.62
N ALA A 112 -40.69 -12.65 7.69
CA ALA A 112 -40.90 -12.12 6.33
C ALA A 112 -41.74 -10.81 6.29
N LYS A 113 -42.36 -10.40 7.40
CA LYS A 113 -43.07 -9.13 7.55
C LYS A 113 -42.22 -8.00 8.09
N GLY A 114 -40.92 -8.27 8.37
CA GLY A 114 -39.98 -7.28 8.88
C GLY A 114 -40.04 -7.10 10.39
N ARG A 115 -40.61 -8.03 11.14
CA ARG A 115 -40.57 -8.01 12.61
C ARG A 115 -39.30 -8.72 13.08
N PHE A 116 -38.40 -7.96 13.64
CA PHE A 116 -37.15 -8.40 14.25
C PHE A 116 -37.40 -8.83 15.69
N TYR A 117 -36.91 -10.03 16.06
CA TYR A 117 -37.12 -10.61 17.38
C TYR A 117 -35.79 -10.72 18.10
N TYR A 118 -35.76 -10.23 19.32
CA TYR A 118 -34.61 -10.25 20.24
C TYR A 118 -35.06 -10.68 21.66
N ASP A 119 -34.12 -10.89 22.56
CA ASP A 119 -34.43 -11.26 23.94
C ASP A 119 -35.22 -10.16 24.65
N GLY A 120 -36.44 -10.44 24.97
CA GLY A 120 -37.35 -9.51 25.65
C GLY A 120 -38.32 -8.72 24.76
N GLY A 121 -38.30 -8.92 23.43
CA GLY A 121 -39.26 -8.19 22.59
C GLY A 121 -39.12 -8.35 21.10
N SER A 122 -39.76 -7.42 20.39
CA SER A 122 -39.69 -7.31 18.93
C SER A 122 -39.84 -5.87 18.50
N ILE A 123 -39.24 -5.51 17.38
CA ILE A 123 -39.36 -4.21 16.72
C ILE A 123 -39.58 -4.38 15.21
N GLN A 124 -40.05 -3.32 14.54
CA GLN A 124 -40.23 -3.33 13.10
C GLN A 124 -38.96 -2.80 12.43
N VAL A 125 -38.40 -3.59 11.48
CA VAL A 125 -37.19 -3.26 10.73
C VAL A 125 -37.37 -3.44 9.22
N GLY A 126 -38.59 -3.52 8.75
CA GLY A 126 -38.93 -3.77 7.33
C GLY A 126 -38.38 -2.71 6.36
N ASP A 127 -38.05 -1.52 6.84
CA ASP A 127 -37.42 -0.43 6.07
C ASP A 127 -35.88 -0.50 6.00
N ARG A 128 -35.26 -1.44 6.70
CA ARG A 128 -33.80 -1.55 6.75
C ARG A 128 -33.25 -2.20 5.49
N GLU A 129 -32.18 -1.62 4.95
CA GLU A 129 -31.54 -2.10 3.72
C GLU A 129 -31.09 -3.56 3.84
N TRP A 130 -30.43 -3.93 4.96
CA TRP A 130 -29.98 -5.29 5.19
C TRP A 130 -31.11 -6.31 5.17
N PHE A 131 -32.29 -5.95 5.71
CA PHE A 131 -33.45 -6.81 5.72
C PHE A 131 -34.06 -6.96 4.31
N GLN A 132 -34.23 -5.86 3.59
CA GLN A 132 -34.80 -5.87 2.23
C GLN A 132 -33.92 -6.65 1.26
N THR A 133 -32.58 -6.45 1.35
CA THR A 133 -31.60 -7.14 0.53
C THR A 133 -31.62 -8.64 0.81
N ALA A 134 -31.56 -9.06 2.07
CA ALA A 134 -31.61 -10.47 2.42
C ALA A 134 -32.96 -11.11 2.10
N LEU A 135 -34.08 -10.40 2.31
CA LEU A 135 -35.39 -10.90 1.93
C LEU A 135 -35.56 -11.09 0.40
N SER A 136 -34.82 -10.34 -0.42
CA SER A 136 -34.74 -10.55 -1.87
C SER A 136 -33.91 -11.77 -2.30
N GLY A 137 -33.28 -12.47 -1.36
CA GLY A 137 -32.46 -13.65 -1.62
C GLY A 137 -30.96 -13.38 -1.77
N THR A 138 -30.50 -12.15 -1.47
CA THR A 138 -29.09 -11.74 -1.59
C THR A 138 -28.51 -11.48 -0.21
N ASN A 139 -27.33 -12.06 0.06
CA ASN A 139 -26.61 -11.80 1.30
C ASN A 139 -26.20 -10.32 1.40
N PHE A 140 -26.23 -9.76 2.60
CA PHE A 140 -25.89 -8.37 2.87
C PHE A 140 -24.79 -8.28 3.95
N VAL A 141 -23.84 -7.37 3.78
CA VAL A 141 -22.88 -6.96 4.81
C VAL A 141 -22.85 -5.44 4.88
N SER A 142 -23.00 -4.89 6.10
CA SER A 142 -22.92 -3.44 6.30
C SER A 142 -21.46 -2.97 6.40
N GLU A 143 -21.24 -1.67 6.20
CA GLU A 143 -20.08 -0.99 6.76
C GLU A 143 -20.20 -0.91 8.29
N PRO A 144 -19.10 -0.70 9.04
CA PRO A 144 -19.16 -0.47 10.48
C PRO A 144 -20.05 0.74 10.81
N TYR A 145 -20.95 0.56 11.73
CA TYR A 145 -21.81 1.64 12.23
C TYR A 145 -22.02 1.53 13.75
N ILE A 146 -22.39 2.65 14.37
CA ILE A 146 -22.70 2.68 15.80
C ILE A 146 -24.16 2.27 15.98
N GLU A 147 -24.36 1.15 16.66
CA GLU A 147 -25.70 0.68 16.98
C GLU A 147 -26.40 1.63 17.96
N LYS A 148 -27.63 2.04 17.63
CA LYS A 148 -28.36 3.04 18.42
C LYS A 148 -28.79 2.53 19.78
N ALA A 149 -28.94 1.21 19.94
CA ALA A 149 -29.44 0.62 21.17
C ALA A 149 -28.42 0.66 22.33
N ASN A 150 -27.14 0.41 22.02
CA ASN A 150 -26.11 0.24 23.06
C ASN A 150 -24.83 1.04 22.79
N GLY A 151 -24.75 1.78 21.66
CA GLY A 151 -23.57 2.56 21.28
C GLY A 151 -22.38 1.73 20.82
N THR A 152 -22.56 0.45 20.54
CA THR A 152 -21.49 -0.45 20.09
C THR A 152 -21.22 -0.27 18.60
N LEU A 153 -19.94 -0.26 18.20
CA LEU A 153 -19.56 -0.28 16.80
C LEU A 153 -19.67 -1.72 16.28
N VAL A 154 -20.55 -1.94 15.31
CA VAL A 154 -20.85 -3.26 14.75
C VAL A 154 -20.82 -3.26 13.23
N VAL A 155 -20.64 -4.46 12.66
CA VAL A 155 -20.94 -4.79 11.26
C VAL A 155 -22.02 -5.84 11.27
N THR A 156 -23.11 -5.59 10.55
CA THR A 156 -24.23 -6.52 10.42
C THR A 156 -24.12 -7.31 9.12
N LEU A 157 -24.15 -8.63 9.24
CA LEU A 157 -24.36 -9.54 8.11
C LEU A 157 -25.81 -10.04 8.14
N ALA A 158 -26.41 -10.21 6.98
CA ALA A 158 -27.77 -10.76 6.89
C ALA A 158 -27.88 -11.76 5.75
N VAL A 159 -28.59 -12.86 6.00
CA VAL A 159 -28.84 -13.92 5.03
C VAL A 159 -30.31 -14.35 5.03
N PRO A 160 -30.87 -14.80 3.91
CA PRO A 160 -32.22 -15.31 3.84
C PRO A 160 -32.34 -16.65 4.57
N VAL A 161 -33.48 -16.84 5.24
CA VAL A 161 -33.90 -18.12 5.83
C VAL A 161 -34.90 -18.78 4.91
N TYR A 162 -34.56 -19.94 4.35
CA TYR A 162 -35.43 -20.71 3.46
C TYR A 162 -36.09 -21.87 4.22
N ASN A 163 -37.36 -22.10 3.92
CA ASN A 163 -38.03 -23.33 4.34
C ASN A 163 -37.74 -24.51 3.42
N ALA A 164 -38.25 -25.68 3.72
CA ALA A 164 -38.08 -26.90 2.91
C ALA A 164 -38.61 -26.77 1.47
N ALA A 165 -39.53 -25.86 1.19
CA ALA A 165 -40.05 -25.54 -0.15
C ALA A 165 -39.23 -24.46 -0.88
N HIS A 166 -38.03 -24.09 -0.38
CA HIS A 166 -37.19 -23.02 -0.91
C HIS A 166 -37.87 -21.63 -0.97
N THR A 167 -38.83 -21.38 -0.09
CA THR A 167 -39.45 -20.05 0.07
C THR A 167 -38.73 -19.32 1.21
N ILE A 168 -38.45 -18.02 1.04
CA ILE A 168 -37.86 -17.21 2.09
C ILE A 168 -38.96 -16.94 3.14
N VAL A 169 -38.70 -17.35 4.38
CA VAL A 169 -39.65 -17.21 5.51
C VAL A 169 -39.16 -16.19 6.56
N GLY A 170 -37.95 -15.68 6.37
CA GLY A 170 -37.38 -14.67 7.25
C GLY A 170 -35.94 -14.36 6.86
N VAL A 171 -35.28 -13.57 7.69
CA VAL A 171 -33.88 -13.15 7.56
C VAL A 171 -33.16 -13.44 8.87
N LEU A 172 -32.03 -14.12 8.80
CA LEU A 172 -31.08 -14.25 9.92
C LEU A 172 -30.05 -13.13 9.80
N SER A 173 -29.89 -12.33 10.86
CA SER A 173 -28.83 -11.33 10.98
C SER A 173 -27.81 -11.73 12.02
N ALA A 174 -26.58 -11.30 11.81
CA ALA A 174 -25.45 -11.49 12.72
C ALA A 174 -24.69 -10.18 12.91
N ASP A 175 -24.53 -9.75 14.13
CA ASP A 175 -23.67 -8.63 14.43
C ASP A 175 -22.30 -9.11 14.86
N VAL A 176 -21.26 -8.53 14.25
CA VAL A 176 -19.85 -8.75 14.59
C VAL A 176 -19.20 -7.44 15.03
N LYS A 177 -18.07 -7.53 15.77
CA LYS A 177 -17.35 -6.33 16.22
C LYS A 177 -16.92 -5.48 15.03
N GLY A 178 -17.26 -4.20 15.02
CA GLY A 178 -16.94 -3.28 13.92
C GLY A 178 -15.43 -3.11 13.64
N ILE A 179 -14.57 -3.42 14.64
CA ILE A 179 -13.11 -3.42 14.48
C ILE A 179 -12.53 -4.77 14.01
N LEU A 180 -13.38 -5.76 13.70
CA LEU A 180 -12.90 -7.10 13.34
C LEU A 180 -11.98 -7.07 12.11
N LEU A 181 -12.36 -6.32 11.06
CA LEU A 181 -11.53 -6.14 9.87
C LEU A 181 -10.21 -5.44 10.18
N SER A 182 -10.20 -4.46 11.09
CA SER A 182 -8.98 -3.79 11.55
C SER A 182 -7.99 -4.78 12.16
N GLN A 183 -8.48 -5.72 12.95
CA GLN A 183 -7.64 -6.78 13.53
C GLN A 183 -7.09 -7.73 12.47
N ASP A 184 -7.89 -8.07 11.48
CA ASP A 184 -7.47 -8.97 10.38
C ASP A 184 -6.39 -8.33 9.48
N ILE A 185 -6.40 -7.01 9.28
CA ILE A 185 -5.41 -6.30 8.45
C ILE A 185 -4.23 -5.71 9.24
N ALA A 186 -4.28 -5.67 10.58
CA ALA A 186 -3.25 -5.01 11.42
C ALA A 186 -1.83 -5.55 11.21
N GLY A 187 -1.70 -6.83 10.83
CA GLY A 187 -0.42 -7.48 10.52
C GLY A 187 0.13 -7.19 9.12
N ILE A 188 -0.61 -6.46 8.29
CA ILE A 188 -0.18 -6.15 6.92
C ILE A 188 0.74 -4.94 6.96
N ILE A 189 2.06 -5.19 6.82
CA ILE A 189 3.10 -4.17 6.84
C ILE A 189 3.85 -4.22 5.51
N VAL A 190 4.12 -3.04 4.93
CA VAL A 190 4.97 -2.87 3.74
C VAL A 190 6.11 -1.92 4.08
N GLY A 191 7.35 -2.31 3.75
CA GLY A 191 8.52 -1.59 4.22
C GLY A 191 8.69 -1.73 5.73
N LYS A 192 8.97 -0.64 6.42
CA LYS A 192 9.15 -0.61 7.88
C LYS A 192 7.90 -0.13 8.62
N THR A 193 7.23 0.89 8.07
CA THR A 193 6.12 1.59 8.72
C THR A 193 4.88 1.73 7.84
N GLY A 194 4.91 1.14 6.63
CA GLY A 194 3.75 1.08 5.75
C GLY A 194 2.62 0.24 6.35
N LEU A 195 1.39 0.56 6.01
CA LEU A 195 0.20 -0.05 6.59
C LEU A 195 -0.88 -0.28 5.53
N CYS A 196 -1.88 -1.04 5.92
CA CYS A 196 -3.11 -1.25 5.16
C CYS A 196 -4.28 -0.58 5.88
N TYR A 197 -5.21 -0.01 5.11
CA TYR A 197 -6.52 0.42 5.57
C TYR A 197 -7.58 0.15 4.52
N VAL A 198 -8.85 0.18 4.91
CA VAL A 198 -9.97 -0.11 4.02
C VAL A 198 -10.96 1.03 4.06
N LEU A 199 -11.39 1.45 2.90
CA LEU A 199 -12.43 2.46 2.71
C LEU A 199 -13.75 1.77 2.34
N GLY A 200 -14.83 2.21 2.94
CA GLY A 200 -16.18 1.89 2.55
C GLY A 200 -16.57 2.56 1.22
N LEU A 201 -17.81 2.34 0.78
CA LEU A 201 -18.31 2.82 -0.50
C LEU A 201 -18.35 4.36 -0.58
N THR A 202 -18.50 5.03 0.56
CA THR A 202 -18.57 6.50 0.67
C THR A 202 -17.21 7.15 0.98
N GLY A 203 -16.15 6.33 1.16
CA GLY A 203 -14.81 6.81 1.52
C GLY A 203 -14.59 6.94 3.02
N THR A 204 -15.50 6.45 3.83
CA THR A 204 -15.30 6.33 5.28
C THR A 204 -14.30 5.22 5.56
N THR A 205 -13.36 5.44 6.47
CA THR A 205 -12.42 4.40 6.92
C THR A 205 -13.16 3.34 7.73
N ILE A 206 -13.23 2.12 7.20
CA ILE A 206 -13.94 0.99 7.81
C ILE A 206 -13.02 -0.03 8.45
N ALA A 207 -11.73 0.01 8.14
CA ALA A 207 -10.69 -0.74 8.83
C ALA A 207 -9.37 0.02 8.74
N ASP A 208 -8.66 0.14 9.86
CA ASP A 208 -7.33 0.72 9.97
C ASP A 208 -6.62 0.12 11.18
N ARG A 209 -5.29 0.14 11.18
CA ARG A 209 -4.49 -0.22 12.36
C ARG A 209 -4.78 0.70 13.55
N ASP A 210 -5.05 1.98 13.30
CA ASP A 210 -5.56 2.94 14.27
C ASP A 210 -7.09 2.86 14.28
N THR A 211 -7.65 2.06 15.19
CA THR A 211 -9.10 1.83 15.27
C THR A 211 -9.89 3.08 15.60
N THR A 212 -9.25 4.15 16.11
CA THR A 212 -9.93 5.43 16.36
C THR A 212 -10.45 6.06 15.07
N LEU A 213 -9.79 5.79 13.92
CA LEU A 213 -10.26 6.27 12.61
C LEU A 213 -11.55 5.57 12.18
N VAL A 214 -11.74 4.32 12.57
CA VAL A 214 -12.99 3.56 12.31
C VAL A 214 -14.08 4.02 13.26
N GLU A 215 -13.79 4.15 14.55
CA GLU A 215 -14.74 4.57 15.60
C GLU A 215 -15.27 5.99 15.35
N THR A 216 -14.42 6.89 14.85
CA THR A 216 -14.79 8.27 14.49
C THR A 216 -15.35 8.41 13.08
N GLN A 217 -15.45 7.30 12.33
CA GLN A 217 -15.90 7.28 10.94
C GLN A 217 -15.13 8.27 10.07
N PHE A 218 -13.79 8.25 10.21
CA PHE A 218 -12.89 9.17 9.50
C PHE A 218 -13.10 9.09 7.99
N ASN A 219 -13.31 10.26 7.35
CA ASN A 219 -13.42 10.40 5.90
C ASN A 219 -12.54 11.56 5.45
N ALA A 220 -11.37 11.24 4.88
CA ALA A 220 -10.41 12.26 4.49
C ALA A 220 -10.95 13.19 3.40
N SER A 221 -11.80 12.69 2.50
CA SER A 221 -12.40 13.49 1.43
C SER A 221 -13.36 14.56 1.96
N GLU A 222 -14.10 14.25 3.02
CA GLU A 222 -15.02 15.19 3.66
C GLU A 222 -14.26 16.18 4.55
N LEU A 223 -13.32 15.68 5.35
CA LEU A 223 -12.51 16.51 6.26
C LEU A 223 -11.57 17.47 5.51
N ALA A 224 -11.11 17.10 4.31
CA ALA A 224 -10.30 17.99 3.46
C ALA A 224 -10.99 19.31 3.07
N LYS A 225 -12.31 19.40 3.23
CA LYS A 225 -13.07 20.64 3.02
C LYS A 225 -12.73 21.73 4.06
N THR A 226 -12.30 21.32 5.25
CA THR A 226 -11.98 22.19 6.39
C THR A 226 -10.52 22.08 6.83
N ASP A 227 -9.85 20.96 6.55
CA ASP A 227 -8.45 20.72 6.89
C ASP A 227 -7.61 20.55 5.62
N SER A 228 -6.85 21.60 5.27
CA SER A 228 -5.99 21.61 4.07
C SER A 228 -4.88 20.56 4.10
N SER A 229 -4.48 20.06 5.27
CA SER A 229 -3.46 19.01 5.41
C SER A 229 -3.93 17.65 4.83
N LEU A 230 -5.24 17.45 4.69
CA LEU A 230 -5.86 16.24 4.17
C LEU A 230 -6.19 16.29 2.67
N ILE A 231 -5.96 17.41 1.99
CA ILE A 231 -6.35 17.60 0.57
C ILE A 231 -5.77 16.47 -0.30
N THR A 232 -4.46 16.23 -0.22
CA THR A 232 -3.82 15.24 -1.10
C THR A 232 -4.25 13.80 -0.79
N LEU A 233 -4.55 13.48 0.47
CA LEU A 233 -5.10 12.20 0.88
C LEU A 233 -6.54 12.06 0.35
N GLY A 234 -7.39 13.05 0.56
CA GLY A 234 -8.77 13.03 0.10
C GLY A 234 -8.90 12.95 -1.42
N GLU A 235 -8.02 13.61 -2.18
CA GLU A 235 -7.96 13.49 -3.64
C GLU A 235 -7.54 12.08 -4.08
N PHE A 236 -6.52 11.52 -3.42
CA PHE A 236 -6.10 10.14 -3.67
C PHE A 236 -7.24 9.15 -3.41
N GLU A 237 -7.92 9.26 -2.27
CA GLU A 237 -9.02 8.37 -1.90
C GLU A 237 -10.22 8.49 -2.87
N LYS A 238 -10.56 9.69 -3.33
CA LYS A 238 -11.58 9.88 -4.37
C LYS A 238 -11.24 9.17 -5.67
N ILE A 239 -9.97 9.14 -6.07
CA ILE A 239 -9.51 8.41 -7.25
C ILE A 239 -9.61 6.90 -7.00
N ALA A 240 -9.14 6.43 -5.84
CA ALA A 240 -9.17 5.02 -5.46
C ALA A 240 -10.59 4.44 -5.42
N LEU A 241 -11.55 5.21 -4.86
CA LEU A 241 -12.96 4.82 -4.80
C LEU A 241 -13.63 4.66 -6.17
N LYS A 242 -13.22 5.44 -7.16
CA LYS A 242 -13.78 5.39 -8.52
C LYS A 242 -13.10 4.35 -9.42
N ALA A 243 -11.94 3.87 -9.01
CA ALA A 243 -11.16 2.97 -9.84
C ALA A 243 -11.79 1.57 -9.91
N GLU A 244 -11.83 1.00 -11.11
CA GLU A 244 -12.30 -0.38 -11.34
C GLU A 244 -11.16 -1.40 -11.28
N LYS A 245 -9.92 -0.94 -11.51
CA LYS A 245 -8.72 -1.79 -11.54
C LYS A 245 -7.72 -1.37 -10.47
N PRO A 246 -6.96 -2.31 -9.91
CA PRO A 246 -5.87 -1.98 -9.01
C PRO A 246 -4.91 -0.97 -9.66
N SER A 247 -4.51 0.05 -8.91
CA SER A 247 -3.59 1.07 -9.38
C SER A 247 -2.86 1.75 -8.22
N ILE A 248 -2.08 2.77 -8.52
CA ILE A 248 -1.15 3.41 -7.60
C ILE A 248 -1.37 4.91 -7.59
N GLY A 249 -1.09 5.52 -6.45
CA GLY A 249 -1.06 6.97 -6.33
C GLY A 249 -0.09 7.42 -5.24
N TYR A 250 -0.01 8.73 -5.09
CA TYR A 250 0.84 9.39 -4.11
C TYR A 250 0.02 10.41 -3.35
N TYR A 251 0.29 10.51 -2.06
CA TYR A 251 -0.29 11.55 -1.21
C TYR A 251 0.64 11.91 -0.07
N THR A 252 0.35 13.00 0.62
CA THR A 252 1.04 13.40 1.85
C THR A 252 0.05 13.30 3.01
N TYR A 253 0.45 12.65 4.08
CA TYR A 253 -0.33 12.55 5.30
C TYR A 253 0.55 12.78 6.52
N LYS A 254 0.15 13.70 7.40
CA LYS A 254 0.93 14.13 8.57
C LYS A 254 2.38 14.52 8.20
N GLY A 255 2.55 15.21 7.07
CA GLY A 255 3.87 15.68 6.58
C GLY A 255 4.74 14.59 5.92
N VAL A 256 4.25 13.35 5.82
CA VAL A 256 4.99 12.22 5.22
C VAL A 256 4.45 11.93 3.82
N ALA A 257 5.33 12.00 2.81
CA ALA A 257 5.00 11.59 1.45
C ALA A 257 4.91 10.06 1.36
N LYS A 258 3.79 9.55 0.91
CA LYS A 258 3.47 8.14 0.79
C LYS A 258 3.23 7.73 -0.66
N ILE A 259 3.64 6.53 -1.00
CA ILE A 259 3.21 5.78 -2.17
C ILE A 259 2.18 4.76 -1.71
N ALA A 260 1.08 4.63 -2.43
CA ALA A 260 0.02 3.71 -2.07
C ALA A 260 -0.56 3.02 -3.31
N ALA A 261 -0.92 1.76 -3.16
CA ALA A 261 -1.72 1.04 -4.13
C ALA A 261 -3.11 0.78 -3.55
N TYR A 262 -4.09 0.65 -4.41
CA TYR A 262 -5.45 0.33 -4.04
C TYR A 262 -6.02 -0.77 -4.92
N ALA A 263 -6.92 -1.57 -4.35
CA ALA A 263 -7.69 -2.62 -5.02
C ALA A 263 -9.08 -2.72 -4.40
N LYS A 264 -10.07 -3.12 -5.20
CA LYS A 264 -11.44 -3.34 -4.72
C LYS A 264 -11.67 -4.80 -4.31
N SER A 265 -12.36 -4.97 -3.20
CA SER A 265 -13.04 -6.20 -2.85
C SER A 265 -14.14 -6.49 -3.89
N GLN A 266 -14.17 -7.69 -4.41
CA GLN A 266 -15.16 -8.11 -5.41
C GLN A 266 -16.53 -8.41 -4.77
N LEU A 267 -16.51 -8.82 -3.51
CA LEU A 267 -17.71 -9.17 -2.77
C LEU A 267 -18.44 -7.93 -2.22
N THR A 268 -17.69 -7.00 -1.62
CA THR A 268 -18.26 -5.88 -0.87
C THR A 268 -18.17 -4.54 -1.61
N GLY A 269 -17.30 -4.45 -2.62
CA GLY A 269 -17.00 -3.19 -3.30
C GLY A 269 -16.10 -2.25 -2.49
N TRP A 270 -15.68 -2.63 -1.29
CA TRP A 270 -14.79 -1.83 -0.45
C TRP A 270 -13.40 -1.66 -1.08
N THR A 271 -12.77 -0.55 -0.81
CA THR A 271 -11.47 -0.23 -1.39
C THR A 271 -10.36 -0.45 -0.37
N VAL A 272 -9.52 -1.44 -0.63
CA VAL A 272 -8.31 -1.71 0.16
C VAL A 272 -7.20 -0.80 -0.31
N VAL A 273 -6.54 -0.13 0.61
CA VAL A 273 -5.39 0.73 0.36
C VAL A 273 -4.18 0.23 1.15
N VAL A 274 -3.09 -0.05 0.45
CA VAL A 274 -1.81 -0.41 1.06
C VAL A 274 -0.80 0.69 0.76
N ASN A 275 -0.21 1.26 1.77
CA ASN A 275 0.70 2.41 1.61
C ASN A 275 2.01 2.22 2.36
N ALA A 276 3.03 2.98 1.94
CA ALA A 276 4.29 3.09 2.66
C ALA A 276 4.97 4.44 2.40
N PRO A 277 5.79 4.94 3.35
CA PRO A 277 6.57 6.15 3.13
C PRO A 277 7.57 6.00 1.98
N VAL A 278 7.59 6.95 1.06
CA VAL A 278 8.50 6.93 -0.11
C VAL A 278 9.98 6.90 0.31
N ASN A 279 10.32 7.58 1.40
CA ASN A 279 11.70 7.68 1.90
C ASN A 279 12.27 6.34 2.37
N GLU A 280 11.44 5.38 2.78
CA GLU A 280 11.91 4.04 3.21
C GLU A 280 12.58 3.28 2.07
N PHE A 281 12.10 3.46 0.84
CA PHE A 281 12.63 2.79 -0.35
C PHE A 281 13.81 3.54 -0.97
N MET A 282 13.97 4.82 -0.63
CA MET A 282 15.05 5.65 -1.18
C MET A 282 16.40 5.44 -0.47
N GLY A 283 16.43 4.78 0.69
CA GLY A 283 17.67 4.51 1.42
C GLY A 283 18.70 3.75 0.58
N THR A 284 18.27 2.66 -0.05
CA THR A 284 19.13 1.85 -0.94
C THR A 284 19.63 2.66 -2.14
N VAL A 285 18.76 3.49 -2.74
CA VAL A 285 19.14 4.37 -3.86
C VAL A 285 20.18 5.39 -3.41
N ARG A 286 20.03 5.97 -2.21
CA ARG A 286 20.99 6.93 -1.65
C ARG A 286 22.36 6.28 -1.42
N THR A 287 22.42 5.07 -0.86
CA THR A 287 23.66 4.32 -0.63
C THR A 287 24.34 3.99 -1.97
N LEU A 288 23.62 3.50 -2.96
CA LEU A 288 24.13 3.23 -4.29
C LEU A 288 24.66 4.50 -4.97
N SER A 289 23.91 5.62 -4.84
CA SER A 289 24.33 6.91 -5.36
C SER A 289 25.64 7.38 -4.72
N PHE A 290 25.78 7.25 -3.42
CA PHE A 290 27.01 7.60 -2.69
C PHE A 290 28.21 6.75 -3.16
N LEU A 291 28.04 5.42 -3.26
CA LEU A 291 29.09 4.52 -3.76
C LEU A 291 29.49 4.88 -5.20
N MET A 292 28.55 5.18 -6.07
CA MET A 292 28.85 5.59 -7.46
C MET A 292 29.65 6.90 -7.51
N ILE A 293 29.32 7.87 -6.65
CA ILE A 293 30.08 9.13 -6.54
C ILE A 293 31.52 8.83 -6.09
N VAL A 294 31.69 8.01 -5.06
CA VAL A 294 33.01 7.63 -4.53
C VAL A 294 33.86 6.93 -5.60
N ILE A 295 33.27 5.96 -6.31
CA ILE A 295 33.96 5.25 -7.40
C ILE A 295 34.31 6.22 -8.54
N SER A 296 33.42 7.11 -8.95
CA SER A 296 33.67 8.09 -10.00
C SER A 296 34.80 9.05 -9.64
N VAL A 297 34.84 9.53 -8.40
CA VAL A 297 35.90 10.37 -7.89
C VAL A 297 37.24 9.58 -7.84
N GLY A 298 37.22 8.33 -7.39
CA GLY A 298 38.37 7.44 -7.37
C GLY A 298 38.98 7.22 -8.77
N ILE A 299 38.14 6.92 -9.74
CA ILE A 299 38.57 6.76 -11.16
C ILE A 299 39.16 8.06 -11.68
N PHE A 300 38.52 9.20 -11.42
CA PHE A 300 38.98 10.51 -11.83
C PHE A 300 40.40 10.81 -11.27
N VAL A 301 40.61 10.60 -9.97
CA VAL A 301 41.92 10.78 -9.30
C VAL A 301 42.97 9.84 -9.89
N LEU A 302 42.59 8.56 -10.16
CA LEU A 302 43.51 7.58 -10.77
C LEU A 302 43.98 8.02 -12.14
N ILE A 303 43.02 8.45 -13.00
CA ILE A 303 43.36 8.94 -14.35
C ILE A 303 44.21 10.18 -14.29
N LEU A 304 43.94 11.11 -13.37
CA LEU A 304 44.74 12.32 -13.18
C LEU A 304 46.16 11.96 -12.75
N ALA A 305 46.32 11.02 -11.84
CA ALA A 305 47.62 10.50 -11.43
C ALA A 305 48.42 9.85 -12.59
N LEU A 306 47.72 9.00 -13.38
CA LEU A 306 48.33 8.39 -14.58
C LEU A 306 48.73 9.44 -15.61
N CYS A 307 47.94 10.45 -15.89
CA CYS A 307 48.28 11.55 -16.79
C CYS A 307 49.44 12.38 -16.31
N ILE A 308 49.71 12.42 -15.01
CA ILE A 308 50.91 13.11 -14.44
C ILE A 308 52.13 12.22 -14.47
N LEU A 309 52.01 10.96 -14.09
CA LEU A 309 53.17 10.05 -13.88
C LEU A 309 53.71 9.45 -15.19
N LEU A 310 52.84 9.05 -16.14
CA LEU A 310 53.26 8.41 -17.37
C LEU A 310 54.18 9.32 -18.22
N PRO A 311 53.85 10.59 -18.49
CA PRO A 311 54.71 11.47 -19.26
C PRO A 311 56.05 11.75 -18.58
N VAL A 312 56.11 11.73 -17.24
CA VAL A 312 57.38 11.90 -16.50
C VAL A 312 58.29 10.71 -16.71
N LYS A 313 57.79 9.47 -16.63
CA LYS A 313 58.56 8.24 -16.88
C LYS A 313 59.04 8.17 -18.33
N TRP A 314 58.17 8.53 -19.31
CA TRP A 314 58.56 8.56 -20.74
C TRP A 314 59.64 9.61 -21.02
N TYR A 315 59.50 10.82 -20.49
CA TYR A 315 60.50 11.88 -20.65
C TYR A 315 61.85 11.49 -20.07
N ASN A 316 61.87 10.89 -18.90
CA ASN A 316 63.13 10.43 -18.28
C ASN A 316 63.77 9.27 -19.05
N ARG A 317 62.99 8.33 -19.60
CA ARG A 317 63.49 7.28 -20.50
C ARG A 317 64.08 7.85 -21.78
N PHE A 318 63.38 8.80 -22.40
CA PHE A 318 63.83 9.44 -23.64
C PHE A 318 65.11 10.24 -23.44
N LYS A 319 65.24 10.93 -22.32
CA LYS A 319 66.46 11.66 -21.95
C LYS A 319 67.64 10.73 -21.72
N LEU A 320 67.44 9.58 -21.06
CA LEU A 320 68.47 8.55 -20.87
C LEU A 320 68.91 7.92 -22.21
N GLN A 321 67.95 7.58 -23.10
CA GLN A 321 68.26 7.04 -24.42
C GLN A 321 68.98 8.07 -25.32
N SER A 322 68.58 9.34 -25.29
CA SER A 322 69.21 10.39 -26.08
C SER A 322 70.64 10.70 -25.55
N ALA A 323 70.90 10.59 -24.23
CA ALA A 323 72.18 10.71 -23.62
C ALA A 323 73.11 9.54 -24.05
N HIS A 324 72.56 8.30 -24.02
CA HIS A 324 73.28 7.10 -24.42
C HIS A 324 73.68 7.13 -25.92
N LEU A 325 72.76 7.60 -26.79
CA LEU A 325 73.02 7.80 -28.22
C LEU A 325 74.07 8.85 -28.47
N LYS A 326 74.10 9.95 -27.72
CA LYS A 326 75.18 10.98 -27.82
C LYS A 326 76.52 10.47 -27.40
N THR A 327 76.59 9.60 -26.35
CA THR A 327 77.86 8.96 -25.93
C THR A 327 78.38 7.97 -26.96
N LEU A 328 77.49 7.16 -27.56
CA LEU A 328 77.83 6.23 -28.64
C LEU A 328 78.32 6.96 -29.95
N LEU A 329 77.66 8.07 -30.29
CA LEU A 329 78.11 8.89 -31.43
C LEU A 329 79.46 9.58 -31.20
N LYS A 330 79.79 10.01 -29.95
CA LYS A 330 81.05 10.54 -29.61
C LYS A 330 82.22 9.45 -29.60
N ALA A 331 81.84 8.22 -29.21
CA ALA A 331 82.82 7.09 -29.24
C ALA A 331 83.09 6.55 -30.65
N LYS A 332 82.25 6.84 -31.63
CA LYS A 332 82.46 6.48 -33.06
C LYS A 332 83.22 7.56 -33.88
N ALA A 333 83.48 8.74 -33.27
CA ALA A 333 84.10 9.88 -33.95
C ALA A 333 85.59 10.07 -33.48
N ILE A 334 86.10 9.11 -32.73
CA ILE A 334 87.50 8.89 -32.38
C ILE A 334 87.98 7.62 -33.10
#